data_91cf6ffaf50eb6eb8315f8c193b68e9c
#
_entry.id   91cf6ffaf50eb6eb8315f8c193b68e9c
#
_cell.length_a   1.000
_cell.length_b   1.000
_cell.length_c   1.000
_cell.angle_alpha   90.00
_cell.angle_beta   90.00
_cell.angle_gamma   90.00
#
_symmetry.space_group_name_H-M   'P 1'
#
loop_
_entity.id
_entity.type
_entity.pdbx_description
1 polymer ?
#
loop_
_entity_poly.entity_id
_entity_poly.type
_entity_poly.pdbx_seq_one_letter_code
_entity_poly.pdbx_strand_id
1 'polypeptide(L)'
;DVLSTMQVFRDLGVTIEDDGDVVRIHGVGFDGLKAPQNKLNMGNSGTSIRLISGVLAGQDFDVEMFGDDSLSKRPMDRVTIPLRQMGVEVSGQTDRDLPPLKMHGSKSLKPIHYQLPVASAQVKSALIFAALQADGESVIIEKEKTRNHTEDMIQQFGGQLQVDGKEIRISGGQTFTAQEVVVPGDISSAAFWLVAGLVVPNSKIVLENVGINETRTGIIDVIKDMGGKITLSDIDQVAK
;
A
#
# COMPACT_ATOMS: atom_id res chain seq x y z
N ASP A 1 -3.92 9.99 -5.85
CA ASP A 1 -3.71 9.16 -4.65
C ASP A 1 -2.85 9.89 -3.60
N VAL A 2 -1.66 10.40 -3.97
CA VAL A 2 -0.70 11.00 -3.01
C VAL A 2 -1.33 12.16 -2.23
N LEU A 3 -1.91 13.16 -2.91
CA LEU A 3 -2.51 14.32 -2.26
C LEU A 3 -3.67 13.95 -1.32
N SER A 4 -4.51 12.99 -1.72
CA SER A 4 -5.59 12.49 -0.85
C SER A 4 -5.02 11.80 0.39
N THR A 5 -3.96 11.00 0.24
CA THR A 5 -3.30 10.34 1.37
C THR A 5 -2.68 11.36 2.33
N MET A 6 -1.99 12.38 1.80
CA MET A 6 -1.42 13.47 2.62
C MET A 6 -2.51 14.20 3.42
N GLN A 7 -3.64 14.51 2.79
CA GLN A 7 -4.75 15.20 3.46
C GLN A 7 -5.34 14.33 4.57
N VAL A 8 -5.55 13.04 4.32
CA VAL A 8 -6.04 12.11 5.35
C VAL A 8 -5.11 12.06 6.56
N PHE A 9 -3.79 12.01 6.36
CA PHE A 9 -2.86 12.03 7.49
C PHE A 9 -2.83 13.37 8.21
N ARG A 10 -3.03 14.51 7.51
CA ARG A 10 -3.24 15.81 8.17
C ARG A 10 -4.49 15.80 9.05
N ASP A 11 -5.58 15.24 8.55
CA ASP A 11 -6.84 15.13 9.29
C ASP A 11 -6.70 14.20 10.52
N LEU A 12 -5.77 13.24 10.46
CA LEU A 12 -5.37 12.36 11.58
C LEU A 12 -4.31 12.99 12.51
N GLY A 13 -4.00 14.28 12.35
CA GLY A 13 -3.13 15.02 13.25
C GLY A 13 -1.64 14.99 12.90
N VAL A 14 -1.26 14.48 11.73
CA VAL A 14 0.13 14.51 11.25
C VAL A 14 0.43 15.86 10.61
N THR A 15 1.49 16.52 11.04
CA THR A 15 1.96 17.75 10.41
C THR A 15 2.68 17.41 9.09
N ILE A 16 2.14 17.90 7.99
CA ILE A 16 2.72 17.74 6.65
C ILE A 16 2.83 19.11 6.00
N GLU A 17 4.05 19.56 5.82
CA GLU A 17 4.40 20.80 5.16
C GLU A 17 4.72 20.52 3.69
N ASP A 18 4.12 21.29 2.78
CA ASP A 18 4.31 21.16 1.33
C ASP A 18 4.62 22.55 0.77
N ASP A 19 5.85 22.75 0.35
CA ASP A 19 6.33 24.01 -0.25
C ASP A 19 6.43 23.93 -1.79
N GLY A 20 5.89 22.86 -2.38
CA GLY A 20 5.85 22.60 -3.81
C GLY A 20 7.02 21.77 -4.32
N ASP A 21 8.22 22.02 -3.85
CA ASP A 21 9.44 21.28 -4.23
C ASP A 21 9.75 20.16 -3.22
N VAL A 22 9.42 20.36 -1.95
CA VAL A 22 9.73 19.45 -0.87
C VAL A 22 8.51 19.26 0.03
N VAL A 23 8.23 18.01 0.36
CA VAL A 23 7.21 17.65 1.35
C VAL A 23 7.91 17.17 2.63
N ARG A 24 7.61 17.82 3.76
CA ARG A 24 8.10 17.40 5.08
C ARG A 24 6.99 16.79 5.90
N ILE A 25 7.20 15.57 6.36
CA ILE A 25 6.24 14.82 7.16
C ILE A 25 6.83 14.61 8.55
N HIS A 26 6.17 15.19 9.56
CA HIS A 26 6.55 14.98 10.96
C HIS A 26 5.85 13.73 11.48
N GLY A 27 6.55 12.61 11.43
CA GLY A 27 6.00 11.31 11.83
C GLY A 27 5.62 11.30 13.31
N VAL A 28 4.48 10.69 13.62
CA VAL A 28 3.92 10.63 14.98
C VAL A 28 3.85 9.20 15.53
N GLY A 29 4.27 8.22 14.74
CA GLY A 29 4.10 6.80 15.07
C GLY A 29 2.62 6.38 15.08
N PHE A 30 2.35 5.13 15.44
CA PHE A 30 0.98 4.64 15.54
C PHE A 30 0.21 5.30 16.70
N ASP A 31 0.88 5.59 17.81
CA ASP A 31 0.23 6.15 19.00
C ASP A 31 -0.01 7.67 18.94
N GLY A 32 0.59 8.35 17.99
CA GLY A 32 0.44 9.79 17.82
C GLY A 32 -0.69 10.22 16.89
N LEU A 33 -1.36 9.28 16.23
CA LEU A 33 -2.52 9.57 15.40
C LEU A 33 -3.70 10.03 16.28
N LYS A 34 -4.50 10.96 15.76
CA LYS A 34 -5.63 11.56 16.47
C LYS A 34 -6.93 11.29 15.75
N ALA A 35 -8.01 11.20 16.53
CA ALA A 35 -9.36 11.12 15.97
C ALA A 35 -9.63 12.32 15.04
N PRO A 36 -10.06 12.09 13.81
CA PRO A 36 -10.34 13.17 12.87
C PRO A 36 -11.61 13.91 13.27
N GLN A 37 -11.67 15.22 13.00
CA GLN A 37 -12.87 16.02 13.26
C GLN A 37 -13.95 15.79 12.21
N ASN A 38 -13.57 15.38 11.01
CA ASN A 38 -14.45 15.17 9.87
C ASN A 38 -14.24 13.79 9.28
N LYS A 39 -15.15 13.40 8.39
CA LYS A 39 -14.99 12.18 7.58
C LYS A 39 -13.73 12.28 6.71
N LEU A 40 -13.00 11.19 6.57
CA LEU A 40 -11.78 11.10 5.79
C LEU A 40 -12.10 10.89 4.30
N ASN A 41 -11.71 11.85 3.48
CA ASN A 41 -11.94 11.81 2.03
C ASN A 41 -10.77 11.11 1.32
N MET A 42 -11.01 9.93 0.78
CA MET A 42 -10.03 9.12 0.04
C MET A 42 -9.97 9.48 -1.46
N GLY A 43 -10.76 10.44 -1.92
CA GLY A 43 -10.87 10.78 -3.34
C GLY A 43 -11.28 9.57 -4.18
N ASN A 44 -10.51 9.26 -5.22
CA ASN A 44 -10.68 8.05 -6.05
C ASN A 44 -9.76 6.91 -5.63
N SER A 45 -9.02 7.04 -4.52
CA SER A 45 -7.94 6.12 -4.19
C SER A 45 -8.41 4.85 -3.49
N GLY A 46 -8.56 3.77 -4.25
CA GLY A 46 -8.76 2.43 -3.70
C GLY A 46 -7.56 1.90 -2.92
N THR A 47 -6.36 2.42 -3.19
CA THR A 47 -5.14 2.11 -2.43
C THR A 47 -5.22 2.75 -1.06
N SER A 48 -5.46 4.07 -1.00
CA SER A 48 -5.49 4.80 0.27
C SER A 48 -6.52 4.22 1.23
N ILE A 49 -7.76 4.00 0.80
CA ILE A 49 -8.80 3.48 1.70
C ILE A 49 -8.44 2.10 2.28
N ARG A 50 -7.82 1.21 1.47
CA ARG A 50 -7.44 -0.12 1.96
C ARG A 50 -6.24 -0.09 2.90
N LEU A 51 -5.16 0.60 2.51
CA LEU A 51 -3.94 0.65 3.31
C LEU A 51 -4.16 1.40 4.63
N ILE A 52 -4.87 2.53 4.57
CA ILE A 52 -5.20 3.33 5.75
C ILE A 52 -6.11 2.57 6.70
N SER A 53 -7.03 1.72 6.22
CA SER A 53 -7.79 0.83 7.09
C SER A 53 -6.88 -0.08 7.93
N GLY A 54 -5.78 -0.57 7.36
CA GLY A 54 -4.77 -1.33 8.10
C GLY A 54 -4.02 -0.49 9.15
N VAL A 55 -3.67 0.75 8.79
CA VAL A 55 -3.02 1.70 9.73
C VAL A 55 -3.95 2.07 10.88
N LEU A 56 -5.23 2.27 10.60
CA LEU A 56 -6.24 2.65 11.59
C LEU A 56 -6.74 1.48 12.43
N ALA A 57 -6.40 0.24 12.07
CA ALA A 57 -6.85 -0.95 12.79
C ALA A 57 -6.50 -0.93 14.29
N GLY A 58 -5.34 -0.37 14.65
CA GLY A 58 -4.88 -0.25 16.03
C GLY A 58 -5.26 1.06 16.72
N GLN A 59 -6.20 1.86 16.18
CA GLN A 59 -6.56 3.17 16.71
C GLN A 59 -7.91 3.10 17.43
N ASP A 60 -7.93 3.53 18.69
CA ASP A 60 -9.12 3.50 19.58
C ASP A 60 -9.94 4.80 19.39
N PHE A 61 -10.43 5.01 18.18
CA PHE A 61 -11.35 6.10 17.85
C PHE A 61 -12.17 5.80 16.59
N ASP A 62 -13.28 6.52 16.45
CA ASP A 62 -14.17 6.38 15.30
C ASP A 62 -13.65 7.13 14.07
N VAL A 63 -13.77 6.49 12.93
CA VAL A 63 -13.53 7.12 11.63
C VAL A 63 -14.62 6.74 10.64
N GLU A 64 -14.92 7.66 9.72
CA GLU A 64 -15.71 7.37 8.54
C GLU A 64 -14.90 7.74 7.30
N MET A 65 -14.68 6.76 6.41
CA MET A 65 -13.89 6.92 5.18
C MET A 65 -14.80 6.86 3.96
N PHE A 66 -14.70 7.84 3.09
CA PHE A 66 -15.50 7.92 1.86
C PHE A 66 -14.64 8.37 0.68
N GLY A 67 -15.22 8.37 -0.50
CA GLY A 67 -14.58 8.87 -1.71
C GLY A 67 -15.60 9.26 -2.78
N ASP A 68 -15.15 9.36 -4.01
CA ASP A 68 -16.00 9.71 -5.13
C ASP A 68 -16.96 8.57 -5.55
N ASP A 69 -17.78 8.82 -6.58
CA ASP A 69 -18.75 7.85 -7.08
C ASP A 69 -18.10 6.55 -7.59
N SER A 70 -16.88 6.61 -8.09
CA SER A 70 -16.13 5.44 -8.54
C SER A 70 -15.64 4.60 -7.36
N LEU A 71 -15.08 5.24 -6.33
CA LEU A 71 -14.62 4.56 -5.13
C LEU A 71 -15.79 3.95 -4.36
N SER A 72 -16.92 4.64 -4.30
CA SER A 72 -18.14 4.21 -3.60
C SER A 72 -18.75 2.91 -4.15
N LYS A 73 -18.32 2.48 -5.34
CA LYS A 73 -18.76 1.22 -5.97
C LYS A 73 -17.75 0.08 -5.81
N ARG A 74 -16.60 0.33 -5.18
CA ARG A 74 -15.54 -0.68 -5.03
C ARG A 74 -15.73 -1.48 -3.76
N PRO A 75 -15.81 -2.82 -3.85
CA PRO A 75 -15.94 -3.69 -2.68
C PRO A 75 -14.71 -3.59 -1.75
N MET A 76 -14.98 -3.51 -0.44
CA MET A 76 -13.96 -3.46 0.62
C MET A 76 -13.98 -4.70 1.52
N ASP A 77 -14.92 -5.62 1.31
CA ASP A 77 -15.08 -6.88 2.04
C ASP A 77 -13.77 -7.66 2.19
N ARG A 78 -12.90 -7.63 1.18
CA ARG A 78 -11.59 -8.32 1.20
C ARG A 78 -10.63 -7.78 2.26
N VAL A 79 -10.79 -6.53 2.68
CA VAL A 79 -10.01 -5.92 3.75
C VAL A 79 -10.79 -5.95 5.07
N THR A 80 -12.07 -5.64 5.05
CA THR A 80 -12.87 -5.52 6.27
C THR A 80 -13.09 -6.85 6.97
N ILE A 81 -13.28 -7.95 6.20
CA ILE A 81 -13.45 -9.30 6.78
C ILE A 81 -12.25 -9.70 7.65
N PRO A 82 -11.00 -9.71 7.15
CA PRO A 82 -9.86 -10.07 8.01
C PRO A 82 -9.61 -9.05 9.14
N LEU A 83 -9.85 -7.76 8.94
CA LEU A 83 -9.73 -6.78 10.01
C LEU A 83 -10.72 -7.04 11.16
N ARG A 84 -11.96 -7.46 10.86
CA ARG A 84 -12.92 -7.91 11.89
C ARG A 84 -12.41 -9.12 12.69
N GLN A 85 -11.72 -10.06 12.01
CA GLN A 85 -11.12 -11.21 12.69
C GLN A 85 -10.00 -10.79 13.66
N MET A 86 -9.31 -9.69 13.35
CA MET A 86 -8.30 -9.09 14.23
C MET A 86 -8.90 -8.27 15.39
N GLY A 87 -10.22 -8.07 15.42
CA GLY A 87 -10.92 -7.34 16.49
C GLY A 87 -11.30 -5.90 16.15
N VAL A 88 -11.22 -5.51 14.88
CA VAL A 88 -11.66 -4.20 14.41
C VAL A 88 -13.18 -4.19 14.19
N GLU A 89 -13.86 -3.14 14.66
CA GLU A 89 -15.24 -2.87 14.29
C GLU A 89 -15.25 -2.07 12.98
N VAL A 90 -15.65 -2.68 11.87
CA VAL A 90 -15.70 -2.03 10.56
C VAL A 90 -16.90 -2.50 9.77
N SER A 91 -17.59 -1.55 9.13
CA SER A 91 -18.76 -1.82 8.29
C SER A 91 -18.82 -0.84 7.12
N GLY A 92 -19.33 -1.33 6.02
CA GLY A 92 -19.66 -0.53 4.84
C GLY A 92 -21.11 -0.70 4.45
N GLN A 93 -21.45 -0.24 3.25
CA GLN A 93 -22.77 -0.47 2.66
C GLN A 93 -22.80 -1.83 1.97
N THR A 94 -23.93 -2.48 2.02
CA THR A 94 -24.18 -3.81 1.46
C THR A 94 -23.33 -4.91 2.12
N ASP A 95 -23.53 -6.14 1.70
CA ASP A 95 -22.74 -7.33 2.08
C ASP A 95 -21.29 -7.31 1.56
N ARG A 96 -20.98 -6.38 0.65
CA ARG A 96 -19.64 -6.17 0.07
C ARG A 96 -18.86 -5.03 0.72
N ASP A 97 -19.39 -4.44 1.80
CA ASP A 97 -18.78 -3.30 2.49
C ASP A 97 -18.37 -2.17 1.55
N LEU A 98 -19.28 -1.69 0.71
CA LEU A 98 -19.00 -0.54 -0.14
C LEU A 98 -18.79 0.73 0.71
N PRO A 99 -17.90 1.67 0.31
CA PRO A 99 -17.79 2.96 1.00
C PRO A 99 -19.10 3.75 1.02
N PRO A 100 -19.35 4.59 2.03
CA PRO A 100 -18.46 4.91 3.12
C PRO A 100 -18.25 3.78 4.12
N LEU A 101 -17.01 3.61 4.58
CA LEU A 101 -16.65 2.69 5.66
C LEU A 101 -16.71 3.42 7.00
N LYS A 102 -17.39 2.84 7.97
CA LYS A 102 -17.32 3.23 9.38
C LYS A 102 -16.43 2.25 10.11
N MET A 103 -15.49 2.74 10.87
CA MET A 103 -14.48 1.93 11.51
C MET A 103 -14.14 2.47 12.90
N HIS A 104 -14.01 1.54 13.85
CA HIS A 104 -13.39 1.75 15.14
C HIS A 104 -12.33 0.68 15.34
N GLY A 105 -11.08 1.09 15.50
CA GLY A 105 -9.97 0.18 15.69
C GLY A 105 -9.88 -0.35 17.11
N SER A 106 -8.84 -1.11 17.42
CA SER A 106 -8.65 -1.71 18.73
C SER A 106 -7.18 -1.66 19.14
N LYS A 107 -6.90 -1.16 20.34
CA LYS A 107 -5.56 -1.25 20.94
C LYS A 107 -5.16 -2.68 21.32
N SER A 108 -6.10 -3.63 21.25
CA SER A 108 -5.90 -5.05 21.55
C SER A 108 -6.12 -5.91 20.30
N LEU A 109 -5.48 -5.54 19.20
CA LEU A 109 -5.55 -6.31 17.96
C LEU A 109 -4.99 -7.71 18.17
N LYS A 110 -5.73 -8.69 17.70
CA LYS A 110 -5.31 -10.09 17.69
C LYS A 110 -4.48 -10.39 16.44
N PRO A 111 -3.42 -11.17 16.56
CA PRO A 111 -2.72 -11.67 15.39
C PRO A 111 -3.66 -12.53 14.55
N ILE A 112 -3.38 -12.61 13.24
CA ILE A 112 -4.22 -13.34 12.29
C ILE A 112 -3.42 -14.40 11.54
N HIS A 113 -4.07 -15.53 11.27
CA HIS A 113 -3.62 -16.49 10.27
C HIS A 113 -4.64 -16.47 9.12
N TYR A 114 -4.27 -15.84 8.00
CA TYR A 114 -5.23 -15.54 6.96
C TYR A 114 -4.71 -15.87 5.56
N GLN A 115 -5.48 -16.69 4.84
CA GLN A 115 -5.23 -16.96 3.44
C GLN A 115 -6.04 -16.00 2.58
N LEU A 116 -5.36 -15.21 1.75
CA LEU A 116 -6.00 -14.27 0.84
C LEU A 116 -6.83 -15.01 -0.22
N PRO A 117 -8.11 -14.70 -0.37
CA PRO A 117 -8.97 -15.38 -1.33
C PRO A 117 -8.64 -15.02 -2.78
N VAL A 118 -7.98 -13.91 -2.99
CA VAL A 118 -7.53 -13.39 -4.29
C VAL A 118 -6.14 -12.77 -4.17
N ALA A 119 -5.41 -12.74 -5.27
CA ALA A 119 -4.15 -12.02 -5.37
C ALA A 119 -4.40 -10.50 -5.26
N SER A 120 -3.96 -9.89 -4.17
CA SER A 120 -4.13 -8.45 -3.93
C SER A 120 -3.03 -7.90 -3.02
N ALA A 121 -2.10 -7.16 -3.60
CA ALA A 121 -1.06 -6.47 -2.84
C ALA A 121 -1.64 -5.46 -1.84
N GLN A 122 -2.75 -4.79 -2.18
CA GLN A 122 -3.37 -3.80 -1.30
C GLN A 122 -3.96 -4.44 -0.03
N VAL A 123 -4.63 -5.59 -0.18
CA VAL A 123 -5.18 -6.33 0.98
C VAL A 123 -4.03 -6.86 1.84
N LYS A 124 -3.01 -7.44 1.21
CA LYS A 124 -1.79 -7.89 1.89
C LYS A 124 -1.16 -6.75 2.71
N SER A 125 -0.90 -5.61 2.08
CA SER A 125 -0.29 -4.45 2.76
C SER A 125 -1.15 -3.92 3.90
N ALA A 126 -2.47 -3.87 3.74
CA ALA A 126 -3.37 -3.47 4.81
C ALA A 126 -3.27 -4.41 6.03
N LEU A 127 -3.22 -5.72 5.79
CA LEU A 127 -3.07 -6.71 6.86
C LEU A 127 -1.68 -6.66 7.51
N ILE A 128 -0.64 -6.38 6.75
CA ILE A 128 0.71 -6.17 7.28
C ILE A 128 0.71 -4.95 8.24
N PHE A 129 0.12 -3.82 7.85
CA PHE A 129 0.03 -2.63 8.72
C PHE A 129 -0.81 -2.88 9.98
N ALA A 130 -1.88 -3.66 9.89
CA ALA A 130 -2.64 -4.08 11.07
C ALA A 130 -1.83 -5.04 11.95
N ALA A 131 -1.12 -6.00 11.36
CA ALA A 131 -0.30 -6.97 12.07
C ALA A 131 0.87 -6.34 12.83
N LEU A 132 1.45 -5.25 12.32
CA LEU A 132 2.48 -4.46 13.02
C LEU A 132 1.98 -3.88 14.35
N GLN A 133 0.67 -3.77 14.53
CA GLN A 133 0.03 -3.24 15.74
C GLN A 133 -0.62 -4.34 16.59
N ALA A 134 -0.56 -5.60 16.16
CA ALA A 134 -1.13 -6.74 16.88
C ALA A 134 -0.18 -7.26 17.97
N ASP A 135 -0.73 -7.90 19.00
CA ASP A 135 0.04 -8.55 20.06
C ASP A 135 0.36 -10.00 19.67
N GLY A 136 1.48 -10.19 18.98
CA GLY A 136 1.96 -11.49 18.55
C GLY A 136 2.28 -11.59 17.06
N GLU A 137 2.52 -12.81 16.59
CA GLU A 137 2.86 -13.09 15.19
C GLU A 137 1.61 -13.34 14.35
N SER A 138 1.51 -12.64 13.23
CA SER A 138 0.50 -12.88 12.20
C SER A 138 1.12 -13.61 11.01
N VAL A 139 0.30 -14.44 10.36
CA VAL A 139 0.65 -15.20 9.15
C VAL A 139 -0.33 -14.84 8.04
N ILE A 140 0.20 -14.28 6.97
CA ILE A 140 -0.57 -13.88 5.79
C ILE A 140 -0.11 -14.74 4.61
N ILE A 141 -1.05 -15.45 3.98
CA ILE A 141 -0.76 -16.36 2.88
C ILE A 141 -1.36 -15.80 1.61
N GLU A 142 -0.54 -15.50 0.62
CA GLU A 142 -0.99 -15.04 -0.69
C GLU A 142 -1.54 -16.20 -1.52
N LYS A 143 -2.62 -15.95 -2.27
CA LYS A 143 -3.11 -16.91 -3.26
C LYS A 143 -2.10 -17.07 -4.40
N GLU A 144 -1.63 -15.95 -4.94
CA GLU A 144 -0.52 -15.83 -5.88
C GLU A 144 0.36 -14.66 -5.43
N LYS A 145 1.67 -14.76 -5.67
CA LYS A 145 2.61 -13.69 -5.33
C LYS A 145 2.19 -12.37 -5.97
N THR A 146 2.16 -11.34 -5.16
CA THR A 146 1.86 -9.96 -5.60
C THR A 146 3.05 -9.05 -5.33
N ARG A 147 2.92 -7.77 -5.62
CA ARG A 147 3.96 -6.76 -5.36
C ARG A 147 4.44 -6.83 -3.91
N ASN A 148 5.75 -6.83 -3.71
CA ASN A 148 6.41 -6.99 -2.41
C ASN A 148 6.96 -5.67 -1.83
N HIS A 149 6.59 -4.52 -2.37
CA HIS A 149 7.13 -3.22 -1.95
C HIS A 149 6.94 -2.95 -0.45
N THR A 150 5.83 -3.39 0.15
CA THR A 150 5.60 -3.19 1.59
C THR A 150 6.58 -4.00 2.41
N GLU A 151 6.81 -5.25 2.03
CA GLU A 151 7.78 -6.14 2.68
C GLU A 151 9.20 -5.59 2.57
N ASP A 152 9.60 -5.20 1.37
CA ASP A 152 10.94 -4.64 1.10
C ASP A 152 11.15 -3.33 1.90
N MET A 153 10.16 -2.44 1.92
CA MET A 153 10.25 -1.19 2.69
C MET A 153 10.32 -1.44 4.20
N ILE A 154 9.55 -2.38 4.74
CA ILE A 154 9.63 -2.73 6.15
C ILE A 154 11.05 -3.18 6.50
N GLN A 155 11.65 -4.05 5.70
CA GLN A 155 13.03 -4.50 5.91
C GLN A 155 14.05 -3.38 5.77
N GLN A 156 13.88 -2.51 4.76
CA GLN A 156 14.74 -1.34 4.54
C GLN A 156 14.71 -0.38 5.74
N PHE A 157 13.55 -0.22 6.38
CA PHE A 157 13.38 0.60 7.57
C PHE A 157 13.75 -0.13 8.88
N GLY A 158 14.41 -1.30 8.79
CA GLY A 158 14.91 -2.07 9.93
C GLY A 158 13.88 -2.96 10.62
N GLY A 159 12.68 -3.05 10.05
CA GLY A 159 11.66 -3.99 10.50
C GLY A 159 11.98 -5.43 10.11
N GLN A 160 11.33 -6.36 10.77
CA GLN A 160 11.54 -7.79 10.58
C GLN A 160 10.25 -8.46 10.12
N LEU A 161 10.35 -9.18 9.03
CA LEU A 161 9.34 -10.12 8.56
C LEU A 161 10.03 -11.28 7.82
N GLN A 162 9.36 -12.40 7.76
CA GLN A 162 9.84 -13.58 7.04
C GLN A 162 8.90 -13.84 5.86
N VAL A 163 9.48 -14.09 4.70
CA VAL A 163 8.74 -14.47 3.49
C VAL A 163 9.22 -15.83 3.05
N ASP A 164 8.35 -16.81 3.09
CA ASP A 164 8.59 -18.16 2.57
C ASP A 164 7.55 -18.49 1.50
N GLY A 165 7.99 -18.44 0.26
CA GLY A 165 7.10 -18.66 -0.88
C GLY A 165 5.97 -17.63 -0.95
N LYS A 166 4.76 -18.03 -0.56
CA LYS A 166 3.55 -17.20 -0.51
C LYS A 166 3.16 -16.82 0.94
N GLU A 167 3.90 -17.28 1.91
CA GLU A 167 3.63 -17.05 3.32
C GLU A 167 4.49 -15.91 3.85
N ILE A 168 3.85 -14.98 4.54
CA ILE A 168 4.47 -13.82 5.18
C ILE A 168 4.18 -13.90 6.67
N ARG A 169 5.23 -13.93 7.49
CA ARG A 169 5.15 -13.90 8.95
C ARG A 169 5.65 -12.56 9.46
N ILE A 170 4.86 -11.92 10.29
CA ILE A 170 5.18 -10.61 10.85
C ILE A 170 4.67 -10.50 12.29
N SER A 171 5.53 -10.03 13.19
CA SER A 171 5.17 -9.74 14.57
C SER A 171 4.93 -8.25 14.77
N GLY A 172 4.00 -7.90 15.64
CA GLY A 172 3.75 -6.53 16.04
C GLY A 172 4.80 -5.97 17.00
N GLY A 173 4.59 -4.71 17.41
CA GLY A 173 5.46 -4.05 18.40
C GLY A 173 6.85 -3.66 17.90
N GLN A 174 7.05 -3.61 16.58
CA GLN A 174 8.34 -3.26 15.98
C GLN A 174 8.55 -1.75 15.93
N THR A 175 9.82 -1.36 15.96
CA THR A 175 10.27 0.02 15.74
C THR A 175 11.02 0.11 14.42
N PHE A 176 10.88 1.23 13.74
CA PHE A 176 11.54 1.48 12.47
C PHE A 176 12.61 2.54 12.60
N THR A 177 13.63 2.46 11.74
CA THR A 177 14.73 3.42 11.66
C THR A 177 14.57 4.25 10.40
N ALA A 178 14.72 5.56 10.53
CA ALA A 178 14.67 6.48 9.39
C ALA A 178 15.70 6.10 8.33
N GLN A 179 15.28 6.16 7.07
CA GLN A 179 16.11 5.85 5.91
C GLN A 179 15.94 6.93 4.84
N GLU A 180 16.96 7.08 4.03
CA GLU A 180 16.85 7.82 2.78
C GLU A 180 16.24 6.92 1.71
N VAL A 181 15.18 7.39 1.06
CA VAL A 181 14.48 6.63 0.02
C VAL A 181 14.41 7.46 -1.24
N VAL A 182 14.97 6.94 -2.32
CA VAL A 182 14.80 7.48 -3.67
C VAL A 182 13.63 6.75 -4.32
N VAL A 183 12.53 7.47 -4.55
CA VAL A 183 11.33 6.89 -5.15
C VAL A 183 11.51 6.81 -6.66
N PRO A 184 11.53 5.60 -7.26
CA PRO A 184 11.65 5.45 -8.70
C PRO A 184 10.35 5.80 -9.43
N GLY A 185 10.44 6.04 -10.72
CA GLY A 185 9.28 6.17 -11.61
C GLY A 185 8.48 4.88 -11.70
N ASP A 186 7.16 5.00 -11.83
CA ASP A 186 6.27 3.83 -11.92
C ASP A 186 6.37 3.16 -13.30
N ILE A 187 6.77 1.90 -13.33
CA ILE A 187 6.84 1.08 -14.55
C ILE A 187 5.49 0.98 -15.26
N SER A 188 4.36 1.07 -14.55
CA SER A 188 3.04 1.05 -15.17
C SER A 188 2.77 2.31 -15.98
N SER A 189 3.23 3.46 -15.51
CA SER A 189 3.20 4.72 -16.26
C SER A 189 4.21 4.71 -17.41
N ALA A 190 5.39 4.17 -17.16
CA ALA A 190 6.44 4.00 -18.17
C ALA A 190 5.99 3.09 -19.33
N ALA A 191 5.13 2.10 -19.08
CA ALA A 191 4.66 1.15 -20.07
C ALA A 191 4.05 1.83 -21.32
N PHE A 192 3.32 2.93 -21.13
CA PHE A 192 2.75 3.69 -22.25
C PHE A 192 3.84 4.25 -23.17
N TRP A 193 4.93 4.75 -22.59
CA TRP A 193 6.08 5.28 -23.34
C TRP A 193 6.91 4.17 -23.98
N LEU A 194 7.06 3.02 -23.32
CA LEU A 194 7.70 1.84 -23.90
C LEU A 194 6.97 1.39 -25.16
N VAL A 195 5.63 1.30 -25.09
CA VAL A 195 4.81 0.95 -26.26
C VAL A 195 4.90 2.03 -27.34
N ALA A 196 4.84 3.32 -26.97
CA ALA A 196 5.00 4.41 -27.96
C ALA A 196 6.34 4.31 -28.69
N GLY A 197 7.45 4.03 -27.99
CA GLY A 197 8.76 3.85 -28.59
C GLY A 197 8.87 2.66 -29.56
N LEU A 198 7.99 1.66 -29.38
CA LEU A 198 7.96 0.49 -30.27
C LEU A 198 7.13 0.70 -31.54
N VAL A 199 6.03 1.46 -31.44
CA VAL A 199 5.07 1.61 -32.54
C VAL A 199 5.35 2.83 -33.42
N VAL A 200 6.08 3.82 -32.91
CA VAL A 200 6.45 5.02 -33.69
C VAL A 200 7.73 4.76 -34.48
N PRO A 201 7.72 4.82 -35.80
CA PRO A 201 8.90 4.57 -36.61
C PRO A 201 10.07 5.52 -36.29
N ASN A 202 11.28 4.99 -36.28
CA ASN A 202 12.53 5.73 -36.05
C ASN A 202 12.58 6.45 -34.67
N SER A 203 11.82 6.00 -33.69
CA SER A 203 11.86 6.55 -32.34
C SER A 203 12.92 5.86 -31.49
N LYS A 204 13.45 6.61 -30.54
CA LYS A 204 14.26 6.12 -29.42
C LYS A 204 13.83 6.86 -28.18
N ILE A 205 13.37 6.13 -27.19
CA ILE A 205 12.93 6.67 -25.90
C ILE A 205 13.86 6.15 -24.81
N VAL A 206 14.34 7.04 -23.96
CA VAL A 206 15.08 6.72 -22.74
C VAL A 206 14.21 7.12 -21.56
N LEU A 207 13.96 6.19 -20.65
CA LEU A 207 13.22 6.41 -19.44
C LEU A 207 14.18 6.22 -18.26
N GLU A 208 14.42 7.29 -17.52
CA GLU A 208 15.39 7.32 -16.43
C GLU A 208 14.70 7.05 -15.10
N ASN A 209 15.46 6.45 -14.16
CA ASN A 209 15.01 6.17 -12.80
C ASN A 209 13.64 5.46 -12.72
N VAL A 210 13.43 4.44 -13.53
CA VAL A 210 12.20 3.63 -13.52
C VAL A 210 12.40 2.41 -12.63
N GLY A 211 11.46 2.15 -11.72
CA GLY A 211 11.46 0.97 -10.87
C GLY A 211 11.34 -0.31 -11.68
N ILE A 212 12.27 -1.23 -11.46
CA ILE A 212 12.33 -2.54 -12.12
C ILE A 212 12.15 -3.71 -11.16
N ASN A 213 11.32 -3.53 -10.15
CA ASN A 213 10.96 -4.63 -9.25
C ASN A 213 10.41 -5.82 -10.06
N GLU A 214 10.98 -7.01 -9.85
CA GLU A 214 10.69 -8.21 -10.64
C GLU A 214 9.19 -8.58 -10.64
N THR A 215 8.45 -8.22 -9.59
CA THR A 215 7.00 -8.44 -9.52
C THR A 215 6.19 -7.51 -10.45
N ARG A 216 6.85 -6.56 -11.13
CA ARG A 216 6.23 -5.52 -11.97
C ARG A 216 6.73 -5.50 -13.42
N THR A 217 7.81 -6.19 -13.75
CA THR A 217 8.52 -6.06 -15.03
C THR A 217 7.98 -6.91 -16.16
N GLY A 218 6.87 -7.61 -15.99
CA GLY A 218 6.25 -8.47 -17.01
C GLY A 218 6.05 -7.78 -18.38
N ILE A 219 5.80 -6.47 -18.40
CA ILE A 219 5.70 -5.72 -19.66
C ILE A 219 7.01 -5.75 -20.46
N ILE A 220 8.17 -5.78 -19.80
CA ILE A 220 9.48 -5.84 -20.45
C ILE A 220 9.65 -7.19 -21.14
N ASP A 221 9.23 -8.27 -20.50
CA ASP A 221 9.30 -9.62 -21.04
C ASP A 221 8.37 -9.76 -22.26
N VAL A 222 7.13 -9.28 -22.14
CA VAL A 222 6.17 -9.25 -23.24
C VAL A 222 6.72 -8.47 -24.44
N ILE A 223 7.34 -7.30 -24.23
CA ILE A 223 7.95 -6.52 -25.29
C ILE A 223 9.07 -7.30 -25.99
N LYS A 224 9.94 -7.97 -25.24
CA LYS A 224 11.01 -8.80 -25.79
C LYS A 224 10.48 -9.97 -26.60
N ASP A 225 9.46 -10.67 -26.08
CA ASP A 225 8.80 -11.80 -26.73
C ASP A 225 8.11 -11.39 -28.04
N MET A 226 7.61 -10.16 -28.12
CA MET A 226 7.06 -9.57 -29.34
C MET A 226 8.14 -9.09 -30.32
N GLY A 227 9.43 -9.25 -30.02
CA GLY A 227 10.54 -8.82 -30.85
C GLY A 227 10.93 -7.34 -30.69
N GLY A 228 10.41 -6.65 -29.68
CA GLY A 228 10.75 -5.27 -29.37
C GLY A 228 12.19 -5.14 -28.84
N LYS A 229 12.86 -4.08 -29.24
CA LYS A 229 14.23 -3.78 -28.77
C LYS A 229 14.15 -2.93 -27.51
N ILE A 230 14.44 -3.51 -26.36
CA ILE A 230 14.53 -2.83 -25.09
C ILE A 230 15.84 -3.19 -24.38
N THR A 231 16.53 -2.20 -23.82
CA THR A 231 17.76 -2.39 -23.07
C THR A 231 17.60 -1.75 -21.70
N LEU A 232 18.03 -2.46 -20.67
CA LEU A 232 18.19 -1.92 -19.33
C LEU A 232 19.68 -1.59 -19.13
N SER A 233 19.96 -0.38 -18.67
CA SER A 233 21.32 0.09 -18.34
C SER A 233 21.32 0.69 -16.94
N ASP A 234 22.50 0.80 -16.36
CA ASP A 234 22.73 1.47 -15.07
C ASP A 234 21.78 0.98 -13.96
N ILE A 235 21.70 -0.35 -13.82
CA ILE A 235 20.83 -0.98 -12.85
C ILE A 235 21.44 -0.83 -11.46
N ASP A 236 20.87 0.09 -10.68
CA ASP A 236 21.19 0.21 -9.25
C ASP A 236 20.49 -0.90 -8.45
N GLN A 237 21.26 -1.57 -7.59
CA GLN A 237 20.76 -2.64 -6.74
C GLN A 237 20.14 -2.12 -5.43
N VAL A 238 19.99 -0.81 -5.27
CA VAL A 238 19.56 -0.15 -4.01
C VAL A 238 18.06 -0.32 -3.75
N ALA A 239 17.30 -0.81 -4.71
CA ALA A 239 15.87 -1.10 -4.55
C ALA A 239 15.54 -2.44 -5.25
N LYS A 240 16.00 -3.53 -4.68
CA LYS A 240 15.43 -4.85 -4.98
C LYS A 240 14.24 -5.09 -4.11
#